data_1517a9876a0ec1cc425d64ff842364f3
#
_entry.id   1517a9876a0ec1cc425d64ff842364f3
#
_cell.length_a   1.000
_cell.length_b   1.000
_cell.length_c   1.000
_cell.angle_alpha   90.00
_cell.angle_beta   90.00
_cell.angle_gamma   90.00
#
_symmetry.space_group_name_H-M   'P 1'
#
loop_
_entity.id
_entity.type
_entity.pdbx_description
1 polymer ?
#
loop_
_entity_poly.entity_id
_entity_poly.type
_entity_poly.pdbx_seq_one_letter_code
_entity_poly.pdbx_strand_id
1 'polypeptide(L)'
;MSRRDFEIDSDREFDYLRECGRWEKTSAKPTSGILLIGGAEGKKSGEDAATKWFLKRADKGNLLILRTGGIGKQADWVCEYYRDLINSAAELSIDSRDAADDPEVIEYLREADAIFIAGGDQNAYEDYWEGTKVEDELNHLINKKKIPIAGTSAGMAILGDYYYVPSHRGIISSEILNNPFHHNTKDIYRSDFIRVPYLKNVITDTHLDRVNRNNPETRYGRIFGLLARVVYDTNRLGVFAIGLEEGAFVAIDEKGIAKVFGNGENKGQDAYFLQTNGTLPEQVERDKPLIWNNNGKAVKVYRIAGTPEGSGHFDLNNWSDAKGGTWEYWFTNGGYSGFKRHTMNESGNKDNQDHRDHKDYKD
;
A
#
# COMPACT_ATOMS: atom_id res chain seq x y z
N MET A 1 36.26 -8.55 -7.48
CA MET A 1 35.22 -9.42 -6.92
C MET A 1 34.60 -10.18 -8.08
N SER A 2 34.68 -11.50 -8.07
CA SER A 2 34.25 -12.36 -9.17
C SER A 2 32.72 -12.30 -9.31
N ARG A 3 32.22 -11.80 -10.45
CA ARG A 3 30.88 -12.12 -10.91
C ARG A 3 30.84 -13.65 -11.07
N ARG A 4 30.09 -14.33 -10.25
CA ARG A 4 29.68 -15.69 -10.56
C ARG A 4 28.56 -15.53 -11.57
N ASP A 5 28.83 -15.90 -12.81
CA ASP A 5 27.81 -16.06 -13.83
C ASP A 5 26.81 -17.10 -13.28
N PHE A 6 25.59 -16.64 -13.00
CA PHE A 6 24.51 -17.55 -12.70
C PHE A 6 24.06 -18.19 -14.00
N GLU A 7 24.30 -19.50 -14.13
CA GLU A 7 23.58 -20.29 -15.10
C GLU A 7 22.07 -20.17 -14.76
N ILE A 8 21.30 -19.66 -15.68
CA ILE A 8 19.84 -19.75 -15.66
C ILE A 8 19.55 -21.24 -15.80
N ASP A 9 19.25 -21.88 -14.71
CA ASP A 9 18.78 -23.25 -14.70
C ASP A 9 17.38 -23.25 -15.32
N SER A 10 17.28 -23.72 -16.58
CA SER A 10 16.03 -23.74 -17.34
C SER A 10 14.95 -24.63 -16.74
N ASP A 11 15.29 -25.39 -15.72
CA ASP A 11 14.38 -26.31 -15.03
C ASP A 11 13.77 -25.73 -13.73
N ARG A 12 14.09 -24.46 -13.38
CA ARG A 12 13.53 -23.79 -12.22
C ARG A 12 12.19 -23.13 -12.58
N GLU A 13 11.22 -23.30 -11.67
CA GLU A 13 9.88 -22.69 -11.79
C GLU A 13 9.82 -21.23 -11.34
N PHE A 14 10.95 -20.66 -10.88
CA PHE A 14 11.06 -19.24 -10.49
C PHE A 14 12.40 -18.63 -10.90
N ASP A 15 12.38 -17.34 -11.15
CA ASP A 15 13.58 -16.55 -11.39
C ASP A 15 14.17 -16.06 -10.07
N TYR A 16 15.48 -16.14 -9.94
CA TYR A 16 16.20 -15.70 -8.76
C TYR A 16 17.37 -14.82 -9.13
N LEU A 17 17.48 -13.69 -8.44
CA LEU A 17 18.61 -12.78 -8.56
C LEU A 17 19.15 -12.42 -7.17
N ARG A 18 20.47 -12.61 -6.95
CA ARG A 18 21.16 -12.12 -5.77
C ARG A 18 22.28 -11.17 -6.17
N GLU A 19 22.16 -9.94 -5.75
CA GLU A 19 23.00 -8.85 -6.19
C GLU A 19 24.19 -8.58 -5.27
N CYS A 20 24.04 -8.72 -3.95
CA CYS A 20 25.14 -8.44 -3.04
C CYS A 20 25.09 -9.28 -1.75
N GLY A 21 26.27 -9.40 -1.13
CA GLY A 21 26.45 -10.15 0.09
C GLY A 21 26.46 -11.65 -0.13
N ARG A 22 26.37 -12.38 0.96
CA ARG A 22 26.22 -13.84 0.98
C ARG A 22 24.88 -14.17 1.59
N TRP A 23 24.03 -14.81 0.81
CA TRP A 23 22.73 -15.26 1.30
C TRP A 23 22.94 -16.49 2.18
N GLU A 24 22.81 -16.29 3.45
CA GLU A 24 22.89 -17.34 4.47
C GLU A 24 22.16 -16.86 5.71
N LYS A 25 21.81 -17.79 6.57
CA LYS A 25 21.18 -17.47 7.85
C LYS A 25 22.06 -16.52 8.65
N THR A 26 21.50 -15.41 9.09
CA THR A 26 22.17 -14.37 9.87
C THR A 26 21.94 -14.55 11.37
N SER A 27 22.65 -13.75 12.17
CA SER A 27 22.39 -13.57 13.61
C SER A 27 21.57 -12.30 13.90
N ALA A 28 21.00 -11.68 12.87
CA ALA A 28 20.21 -10.47 13.00
C ALA A 28 19.02 -10.64 13.94
N LYS A 29 18.65 -9.55 14.59
CA LYS A 29 17.48 -9.47 15.48
C LYS A 29 16.55 -8.40 14.94
N PRO A 30 15.81 -8.69 13.86
CA PRO A 30 14.95 -7.72 13.23
C PRO A 30 13.88 -7.20 14.17
N THR A 31 13.48 -5.95 13.95
CA THR A 31 12.39 -5.30 14.68
C THR A 31 11.22 -5.10 13.74
N SER A 32 10.03 -5.47 14.17
CA SER A 32 8.79 -5.29 13.40
C SER A 32 8.62 -3.85 12.93
N GLY A 33 8.11 -3.68 11.74
CA GLY A 33 7.74 -2.41 11.16
C GLY A 33 7.12 -2.62 9.79
N ILE A 34 6.31 -1.68 9.35
CA ILE A 34 5.61 -1.75 8.07
C ILE A 34 5.93 -0.49 7.29
N LEU A 35 6.36 -0.62 6.04
CA LEU A 35 6.56 0.50 5.14
C LEU A 35 5.58 0.38 3.97
N LEU A 36 4.57 1.24 3.95
CA LEU A 36 3.61 1.36 2.86
C LEU A 36 4.09 2.42 1.88
N ILE A 37 4.12 2.10 0.58
CA ILE A 37 4.68 2.98 -0.45
C ILE A 37 3.65 3.19 -1.56
N GLY A 38 3.33 4.46 -1.84
CA GLY A 38 2.29 4.85 -2.79
C GLY A 38 2.61 4.56 -4.26
N GLY A 39 3.84 4.15 -4.57
CA GLY A 39 4.36 3.89 -5.91
C GLY A 39 5.18 5.06 -6.44
N ALA A 40 5.73 4.90 -7.67
CA ALA A 40 6.58 5.88 -8.35
C ALA A 40 7.80 6.31 -7.51
N GLU A 41 8.51 5.34 -6.94
CA GLU A 41 9.78 5.55 -6.25
C GLU A 41 10.79 6.16 -7.23
N GLY A 42 11.57 7.10 -6.77
CA GLY A 42 12.56 7.71 -7.64
C GLY A 42 13.39 8.81 -6.98
N LYS A 43 14.42 8.41 -6.23
CA LYS A 43 15.63 9.17 -5.91
C LYS A 43 15.44 10.50 -5.18
N LYS A 44 14.59 10.53 -4.15
CA LYS A 44 14.39 11.77 -3.42
C LYS A 44 14.61 11.57 -1.91
N SER A 45 14.83 12.65 -1.20
CA SER A 45 15.24 12.63 0.21
C SER A 45 14.31 11.87 1.16
N GLY A 46 12.99 11.95 0.92
CA GLY A 46 12.02 11.21 1.72
C GLY A 46 12.04 9.70 1.50
N GLU A 47 12.30 9.26 0.26
CA GLU A 47 12.53 7.86 -0.07
C GLU A 47 13.76 7.31 0.63
N ASP A 48 14.87 8.05 0.61
CA ASP A 48 16.12 7.65 1.29
C ASP A 48 15.91 7.47 2.79
N ALA A 49 15.22 8.40 3.45
CA ALA A 49 14.95 8.33 4.87
C ALA A 49 14.00 7.17 5.24
N ALA A 50 12.94 6.97 4.46
CA ALA A 50 11.99 5.88 4.66
C ALA A 50 12.65 4.51 4.42
N THR A 51 13.44 4.38 3.36
CA THR A 51 14.20 3.15 3.06
C THR A 51 15.22 2.84 4.15
N LYS A 52 15.99 3.83 4.61
CA LYS A 52 16.91 3.66 5.73
C LYS A 52 16.18 3.26 7.03
N TRP A 53 15.01 3.84 7.29
CA TRP A 53 14.18 3.47 8.43
C TRP A 53 13.78 1.99 8.36
N PHE A 54 13.35 1.51 7.19
CA PHE A 54 12.97 0.12 6.97
C PHE A 54 14.17 -0.84 7.09
N LEU A 55 15.27 -0.57 6.37
CA LEU A 55 16.44 -1.44 6.34
C LEU A 55 17.15 -1.54 7.71
N LYS A 56 17.17 -0.47 8.49
CA LYS A 56 17.69 -0.52 9.86
C LYS A 56 16.95 -1.50 10.76
N ARG A 57 15.66 -1.78 10.47
CA ARG A 57 14.86 -2.75 11.21
C ARG A 57 15.22 -4.20 10.90
N ALA A 58 15.89 -4.45 9.80
CA ALA A 58 16.46 -5.75 9.47
C ALA A 58 17.73 -6.09 10.29
N ASP A 59 18.29 -5.15 11.07
CA ASP A 59 19.47 -5.32 11.91
C ASP A 59 20.68 -5.89 11.13
N LYS A 60 20.97 -5.35 9.98
CA LYS A 60 21.98 -5.87 9.02
C LYS A 60 21.71 -7.32 8.57
N GLY A 61 20.47 -7.72 8.53
CA GLY A 61 20.02 -9.02 8.03
C GLY A 61 19.86 -9.06 6.52
N ASN A 62 19.19 -10.10 6.06
CA ASN A 62 18.93 -10.36 4.66
C ASN A 62 17.63 -9.67 4.21
N LEU A 63 17.68 -8.90 3.13
CA LEU A 63 16.51 -8.34 2.47
C LEU A 63 16.06 -9.27 1.33
N LEU A 64 14.84 -9.78 1.40
CA LEU A 64 14.22 -10.52 0.31
C LEU A 64 13.16 -9.65 -0.38
N ILE A 65 13.33 -9.48 -1.68
CA ILE A 65 12.40 -8.74 -2.54
C ILE A 65 11.58 -9.77 -3.32
N LEU A 66 10.26 -9.65 -3.23
CA LEU A 66 9.30 -10.58 -3.85
C LEU A 66 8.48 -9.89 -4.92
N ARG A 67 8.22 -10.60 -6.01
CA ARG A 67 7.36 -10.18 -7.11
C ARG A 67 6.73 -11.36 -7.85
N THR A 68 5.82 -11.08 -8.75
CA THR A 68 5.11 -12.08 -9.57
C THR A 68 5.35 -11.93 -11.07
N GLY A 69 6.40 -11.26 -11.48
CA GLY A 69 6.65 -11.11 -12.91
C GLY A 69 8.02 -10.50 -13.20
N GLY A 70 8.93 -11.35 -13.64
CA GLY A 70 10.30 -11.01 -14.02
C GLY A 70 11.13 -10.41 -12.88
N ILE A 71 12.44 -10.35 -13.07
CA ILE A 71 13.36 -9.74 -12.10
C ILE A 71 13.46 -8.24 -12.33
N GLY A 72 13.40 -7.45 -11.26
CA GLY A 72 13.56 -6.00 -11.27
C GLY A 72 15.00 -5.56 -11.01
N LYS A 73 15.13 -4.34 -10.53
CA LYS A 73 16.41 -3.73 -10.17
C LYS A 73 16.44 -3.22 -8.72
N GLN A 74 15.50 -3.66 -7.89
CA GLN A 74 15.41 -3.21 -6.51
C GLN A 74 16.58 -3.74 -5.68
N ALA A 75 16.98 -5.00 -5.88
CA ALA A 75 18.15 -5.57 -5.22
C ALA A 75 19.43 -4.82 -5.59
N ASP A 76 19.67 -4.56 -6.90
CA ASP A 76 20.79 -3.75 -7.40
C ASP A 76 20.85 -2.39 -6.72
N TRP A 77 19.70 -1.71 -6.69
CA TRP A 77 19.58 -0.37 -6.11
C TRP A 77 19.88 -0.37 -4.60
N VAL A 78 19.33 -1.33 -3.86
CA VAL A 78 19.61 -1.45 -2.41
C VAL A 78 21.09 -1.75 -2.19
N CYS A 79 21.70 -2.61 -3.00
CA CYS A 79 23.11 -2.94 -2.90
C CYS A 79 24.04 -1.76 -3.25
N GLU A 80 23.65 -0.92 -4.20
CA GLU A 80 24.41 0.26 -4.57
C GLU A 80 24.38 1.35 -3.48
N TYR A 81 23.20 1.61 -2.89
CA TYR A 81 23.01 2.77 -2.01
C TYR A 81 22.96 2.45 -0.52
N TYR A 82 22.67 1.20 -0.13
CA TYR A 82 22.41 0.83 1.28
C TYR A 82 23.19 -0.40 1.75
N ARG A 83 24.28 -0.73 1.09
CA ARG A 83 25.10 -1.91 1.37
C ARG A 83 25.48 -2.07 2.85
N ASP A 84 25.72 -0.96 3.54
CA ASP A 84 26.12 -0.97 4.95
C ASP A 84 24.98 -1.28 5.93
N LEU A 85 23.74 -1.27 5.46
CA LEU A 85 22.53 -1.51 6.27
C LEU A 85 22.04 -2.96 6.21
N ILE A 86 22.55 -3.77 5.29
CA ILE A 86 22.11 -5.15 5.06
C ILE A 86 23.27 -6.13 4.99
N ASN A 87 23.02 -7.40 5.26
CA ASN A 87 23.95 -8.49 4.99
C ASN A 87 23.94 -8.82 3.48
N SER A 88 22.78 -9.12 2.95
CA SER A 88 22.58 -9.38 1.52
C SER A 88 21.19 -8.93 1.06
N ALA A 89 21.02 -8.77 -0.26
CA ALA A 89 19.73 -8.61 -0.88
C ALA A 89 19.55 -9.64 -2.00
N ALA A 90 18.35 -10.22 -2.06
CA ALA A 90 17.95 -11.14 -3.11
C ALA A 90 16.57 -10.76 -3.63
N GLU A 91 16.30 -11.08 -4.89
CA GLU A 91 15.02 -10.84 -5.54
C GLU A 91 14.49 -12.15 -6.13
N LEU A 92 13.25 -12.52 -5.79
CA LEU A 92 12.54 -13.68 -6.29
C LEU A 92 11.33 -13.27 -7.09
N SER A 93 11.17 -13.80 -8.31
CA SER A 93 9.93 -13.79 -9.07
C SER A 93 9.20 -15.12 -8.85
N ILE A 94 8.05 -15.07 -8.19
CA ILE A 94 7.23 -16.24 -7.86
C ILE A 94 5.94 -16.10 -8.66
N ASP A 95 5.90 -16.62 -9.87
CA ASP A 95 4.88 -16.37 -10.87
C ASP A 95 4.01 -17.59 -11.21
N SER A 96 4.02 -18.57 -10.32
CA SER A 96 3.12 -19.73 -10.34
C SER A 96 2.84 -20.26 -8.94
N ARG A 97 1.79 -21.05 -8.79
CA ARG A 97 1.48 -21.72 -7.52
C ARG A 97 2.52 -22.79 -7.18
N ASP A 98 3.05 -23.47 -8.19
CA ASP A 98 4.07 -24.50 -8.02
C ASP A 98 5.37 -23.85 -7.49
N ALA A 99 5.77 -22.69 -8.05
CA ALA A 99 6.87 -21.89 -7.51
C ALA A 99 6.60 -21.39 -6.08
N ALA A 100 5.37 -21.02 -5.76
CA ALA A 100 4.97 -20.59 -4.42
C ALA A 100 4.95 -21.72 -3.39
N ASP A 101 4.96 -22.96 -3.82
CA ASP A 101 5.09 -24.16 -2.95
C ASP A 101 6.47 -24.82 -3.02
N ASP A 102 7.41 -24.26 -3.81
CA ASP A 102 8.75 -24.78 -3.98
C ASP A 102 9.56 -24.71 -2.67
N PRO A 103 10.18 -25.82 -2.23
CA PRO A 103 10.97 -25.84 -1.00
C PRO A 103 12.15 -24.85 -0.99
N GLU A 104 12.78 -24.57 -2.13
CA GLU A 104 13.89 -23.64 -2.24
C GLU A 104 13.41 -22.19 -2.04
N VAL A 105 12.27 -21.81 -2.62
CA VAL A 105 11.62 -20.51 -2.37
C VAL A 105 11.32 -20.32 -0.89
N ILE A 106 10.81 -21.36 -0.24
CA ILE A 106 10.49 -21.32 1.19
C ILE A 106 11.76 -21.22 2.05
N GLU A 107 12.87 -21.81 1.63
CA GLU A 107 14.15 -21.68 2.33
C GLU A 107 14.66 -20.22 2.26
N TYR A 108 14.59 -19.57 1.10
CA TYR A 108 14.90 -18.14 0.99
C TYR A 108 14.04 -17.27 1.90
N LEU A 109 12.73 -17.51 1.94
CA LEU A 109 11.84 -16.81 2.87
C LEU A 109 12.27 -16.99 4.32
N ARG A 110 12.59 -18.21 4.75
CA ARG A 110 13.00 -18.51 6.14
C ARG A 110 14.28 -17.82 6.57
N GLU A 111 15.18 -17.55 5.64
CA GLU A 111 16.45 -16.87 5.89
C GLU A 111 16.33 -15.34 5.76
N ALA A 112 15.16 -14.81 5.39
CA ALA A 112 14.93 -13.39 5.32
C ALA A 112 14.77 -12.75 6.70
N ASP A 113 15.34 -11.54 6.83
CA ASP A 113 15.22 -10.67 8.01
C ASP A 113 14.42 -9.39 7.70
N ALA A 114 14.10 -9.16 6.42
CA ALA A 114 13.17 -8.15 5.95
C ALA A 114 12.54 -8.60 4.62
N ILE A 115 11.27 -8.26 4.40
CA ILE A 115 10.54 -8.54 3.16
C ILE A 115 10.13 -7.23 2.49
N PHE A 116 10.36 -7.14 1.17
CA PHE A 116 9.86 -6.09 0.32
C PHE A 116 9.01 -6.69 -0.80
N ILE A 117 7.73 -6.33 -0.89
CA ILE A 117 6.85 -6.77 -1.98
C ILE A 117 6.81 -5.67 -3.04
N ALA A 118 7.28 -5.99 -4.24
CA ALA A 118 7.39 -5.05 -5.34
C ALA A 118 6.04 -4.67 -5.93
N GLY A 119 6.03 -3.65 -6.78
CA GLY A 119 4.88 -3.32 -7.62
C GLY A 119 4.71 -4.34 -8.75
N GLY A 120 3.51 -4.38 -9.35
CA GLY A 120 3.19 -5.29 -10.42
C GLY A 120 1.69 -5.42 -10.63
N ASP A 121 1.22 -6.62 -10.88
CA ASP A 121 -0.19 -6.96 -10.98
C ASP A 121 -0.70 -7.56 -9.66
N GLN A 122 -1.70 -6.91 -9.06
CA GLN A 122 -2.32 -7.37 -7.82
C GLN A 122 -2.97 -8.75 -7.96
N ASN A 123 -3.52 -9.06 -9.15
CA ASN A 123 -4.14 -10.37 -9.42
C ASN A 123 -3.11 -11.49 -9.33
N ALA A 124 -1.92 -11.26 -9.90
CA ALA A 124 -0.87 -12.27 -9.89
C ALA A 124 -0.41 -12.64 -8.48
N TYR A 125 -0.40 -11.67 -7.55
CA TYR A 125 -0.10 -11.95 -6.14
C TYR A 125 -1.15 -12.86 -5.50
N GLU A 126 -2.42 -12.59 -5.74
CA GLU A 126 -3.52 -13.40 -5.21
C GLU A 126 -3.54 -14.77 -5.89
N ASP A 127 -3.55 -14.80 -7.24
CA ASP A 127 -3.65 -16.03 -8.02
C ASP A 127 -2.54 -17.04 -7.69
N TYR A 128 -1.31 -16.55 -7.47
CA TYR A 128 -0.15 -17.43 -7.29
C TYR A 128 0.17 -17.72 -5.83
N TRP A 129 -0.09 -16.79 -4.89
CA TRP A 129 0.41 -16.95 -3.51
C TRP A 129 -0.69 -17.33 -2.51
N GLU A 130 -1.96 -16.97 -2.72
CA GLU A 130 -3.02 -17.26 -1.76
C GLU A 130 -3.23 -18.78 -1.63
N GLY A 131 -3.28 -19.28 -0.39
CA GLY A 131 -3.41 -20.70 -0.06
C GLY A 131 -2.18 -21.54 -0.38
N THR A 132 -0.98 -20.95 -0.43
CA THR A 132 0.30 -21.63 -0.67
C THR A 132 1.25 -21.53 0.52
N LYS A 133 2.40 -22.22 0.43
CA LYS A 133 3.43 -22.13 1.47
C LYS A 133 4.10 -20.76 1.56
N VAL A 134 4.14 -19.99 0.45
CA VAL A 134 4.60 -18.58 0.48
C VAL A 134 3.72 -17.75 1.39
N GLU A 135 2.40 -17.85 1.30
CA GLU A 135 1.49 -17.16 2.21
C GLU A 135 1.72 -17.59 3.67
N ASP A 136 1.79 -18.87 3.93
CA ASP A 136 2.02 -19.39 5.28
C ASP A 136 3.32 -18.86 5.89
N GLU A 137 4.42 -18.89 5.11
CA GLU A 137 5.72 -18.43 5.59
C GLU A 137 5.78 -16.92 5.75
N LEU A 138 5.16 -16.12 4.83
CA LEU A 138 5.03 -14.68 5.00
C LEU A 138 4.29 -14.34 6.29
N ASN A 139 3.16 -14.99 6.54
CA ASN A 139 2.39 -14.81 7.78
C ASN A 139 3.18 -15.23 9.03
N HIS A 140 4.02 -16.27 8.95
CA HIS A 140 4.91 -16.67 10.02
C HIS A 140 5.99 -15.60 10.27
N LEU A 141 6.67 -15.13 9.23
CA LEU A 141 7.73 -14.13 9.31
C LEU A 141 7.22 -12.81 9.93
N ILE A 142 6.09 -12.33 9.46
CA ILE A 142 5.50 -11.06 9.92
C ILE A 142 4.99 -11.17 11.37
N ASN A 143 4.26 -12.24 11.70
CA ASN A 143 3.51 -12.29 12.96
C ASN A 143 4.23 -13.05 14.07
N LYS A 144 5.12 -13.97 13.76
CA LYS A 144 5.87 -14.78 14.75
C LYS A 144 7.32 -14.32 14.87
N LYS A 145 8.06 -14.25 13.77
CA LYS A 145 9.43 -13.72 13.78
C LYS A 145 9.47 -12.21 13.89
N LYS A 146 8.37 -11.50 13.54
CA LYS A 146 8.22 -10.03 13.63
C LYS A 146 9.26 -9.27 12.82
N ILE A 147 9.60 -9.76 11.64
CA ILE A 147 10.47 -9.05 10.72
C ILE A 147 9.73 -7.86 10.09
N PRO A 148 10.45 -6.81 9.65
CA PRO A 148 9.83 -5.70 8.94
C PRO A 148 9.36 -6.12 7.54
N ILE A 149 8.22 -5.55 7.12
CA ILE A 149 7.66 -5.75 5.79
C ILE A 149 7.44 -4.40 5.09
N ALA A 150 7.71 -4.35 3.80
CA ALA A 150 7.41 -3.23 2.93
C ALA A 150 6.61 -3.69 1.72
N GLY A 151 5.80 -2.79 1.16
CA GLY A 151 5.12 -3.01 -0.10
C GLY A 151 4.94 -1.72 -0.88
N THR A 152 5.16 -1.79 -2.21
CA THR A 152 4.98 -0.65 -3.10
C THR A 152 3.91 -0.93 -4.14
N SER A 153 3.08 0.08 -4.49
CA SER A 153 2.05 -0.05 -5.54
C SER A 153 1.17 -1.29 -5.32
N ALA A 154 1.16 -2.26 -6.25
CA ALA A 154 0.44 -3.53 -6.09
C ALA A 154 0.85 -4.28 -4.82
N GLY A 155 2.15 -4.32 -4.49
CA GLY A 155 2.65 -4.94 -3.26
C GLY A 155 2.16 -4.25 -1.98
N MET A 156 1.92 -2.92 -2.00
CA MET A 156 1.23 -2.24 -0.90
C MET A 156 -0.26 -2.57 -0.88
N ALA A 157 -0.89 -2.63 -2.04
CA ALA A 157 -2.33 -2.84 -2.13
C ALA A 157 -2.79 -4.17 -1.53
N ILE A 158 -1.94 -5.20 -1.55
CA ILE A 158 -2.24 -6.52 -0.97
C ILE A 158 -1.91 -6.65 0.53
N LEU A 159 -1.34 -5.62 1.16
CA LEU A 159 -1.03 -5.64 2.60
C LEU A 159 -2.22 -5.28 3.49
N GLY A 160 -3.28 -4.72 2.93
CA GLY A 160 -4.51 -4.44 3.67
C GLY A 160 -5.26 -5.73 4.05
N ASP A 161 -6.04 -5.68 5.15
CA ASP A 161 -6.96 -6.77 5.52
C ASP A 161 -8.08 -6.94 4.48
N TYR A 162 -8.45 -5.85 3.82
CA TYR A 162 -9.22 -5.84 2.59
C TYR A 162 -8.32 -5.35 1.45
N TYR A 163 -8.39 -5.99 0.32
CA TYR A 163 -7.65 -5.60 -0.87
C TYR A 163 -8.52 -5.71 -2.11
N TYR A 164 -8.26 -4.83 -3.06
CA TYR A 164 -8.95 -4.79 -4.34
C TYR A 164 -8.11 -5.43 -5.43
N VAL A 165 -8.68 -6.42 -6.10
CA VAL A 165 -8.04 -7.15 -7.20
C VAL A 165 -8.87 -6.91 -8.47
N PRO A 166 -8.35 -6.16 -9.45
CA PRO A 166 -9.07 -5.90 -10.69
C PRO A 166 -9.02 -7.11 -11.63
N SER A 167 -10.17 -7.60 -12.07
CA SER A 167 -10.26 -8.75 -13.00
C SER A 167 -9.72 -8.46 -14.41
N HIS A 168 -9.62 -7.18 -14.81
CA HIS A 168 -9.11 -6.77 -16.13
C HIS A 168 -8.29 -5.49 -16.03
N ARG A 169 -8.95 -4.35 -15.83
CA ARG A 169 -8.34 -3.06 -15.56
C ARG A 169 -8.82 -2.51 -14.23
N GLY A 170 -7.98 -1.74 -13.57
CA GLY A 170 -8.39 -1.07 -12.33
C GLY A 170 -9.62 -0.19 -12.57
N ILE A 171 -10.55 -0.19 -11.59
CA ILE A 171 -11.70 0.72 -11.61
C ILE A 171 -11.22 2.16 -11.42
N ILE A 172 -11.89 3.11 -12.06
CA ILE A 172 -11.68 4.55 -11.88
C ILE A 172 -12.73 5.15 -10.94
N SER A 173 -12.47 6.35 -10.45
CA SER A 173 -13.31 7.02 -9.44
C SER A 173 -14.75 7.21 -9.91
N SER A 174 -14.95 7.65 -11.16
CA SER A 174 -16.29 7.85 -11.70
C SER A 174 -17.09 6.56 -11.83
N GLU A 175 -16.44 5.45 -12.19
CA GLU A 175 -17.11 4.16 -12.31
C GLU A 175 -17.64 3.65 -10.97
N ILE A 176 -16.77 3.59 -9.95
CA ILE A 176 -17.19 3.06 -8.64
C ILE A 176 -18.19 3.99 -7.93
N LEU A 177 -18.07 5.31 -8.10
CA LEU A 177 -18.98 6.25 -7.48
C LEU A 177 -20.34 6.29 -8.19
N ASN A 178 -20.37 6.13 -9.53
CA ASN A 178 -21.62 6.07 -10.29
C ASN A 178 -22.31 4.71 -10.21
N ASN A 179 -21.56 3.64 -9.97
CA ASN A 179 -22.09 2.28 -9.77
C ASN A 179 -21.17 1.49 -8.83
N PRO A 180 -21.43 1.42 -7.53
CA PRO A 180 -20.60 0.66 -6.59
C PRO A 180 -20.49 -0.84 -6.93
N PHE A 181 -21.40 -1.37 -7.74
CA PHE A 181 -21.37 -2.74 -8.25
C PHE A 181 -20.96 -2.83 -9.72
N HIS A 182 -20.17 -1.85 -10.18
CA HIS A 182 -19.57 -1.93 -11.52
C HIS A 182 -18.77 -3.23 -11.67
N HIS A 183 -18.76 -3.83 -12.86
CA HIS A 183 -18.14 -5.15 -13.07
C HIS A 183 -16.65 -5.19 -12.67
N ASN A 184 -15.93 -4.07 -12.74
CA ASN A 184 -14.54 -3.94 -12.26
C ASN A 184 -14.41 -3.88 -10.73
N THR A 185 -15.51 -3.90 -9.95
CA THR A 185 -15.49 -3.98 -8.49
C THR A 185 -15.88 -5.36 -7.96
N LYS A 186 -15.86 -6.37 -8.82
CA LYS A 186 -16.29 -7.73 -8.46
C LYS A 186 -15.48 -8.30 -7.29
N ASP A 187 -14.24 -7.92 -7.21
CA ASP A 187 -13.22 -8.65 -6.49
C ASP A 187 -12.58 -7.72 -5.44
N ILE A 188 -13.38 -7.36 -4.41
CA ILE A 188 -12.89 -6.80 -3.16
C ILE A 188 -12.86 -7.93 -2.16
N TYR A 189 -11.67 -8.43 -1.86
CA TYR A 189 -11.50 -9.57 -0.96
C TYR A 189 -11.29 -9.12 0.47
N ARG A 190 -11.79 -9.92 1.42
CA ARG A 190 -11.32 -9.88 2.79
C ARG A 190 -10.17 -10.84 2.92
N SER A 191 -9.09 -10.36 3.51
CA SER A 191 -7.89 -11.12 3.60
C SER A 191 -7.94 -12.18 4.70
N ASP A 192 -7.94 -13.43 4.30
CA ASP A 192 -7.14 -14.42 5.02
C ASP A 192 -5.74 -14.58 4.40
N PHE A 193 -5.36 -13.73 3.43
CA PHE A 193 -4.11 -13.76 2.68
C PHE A 193 -2.92 -13.27 3.55
N ILE A 194 -2.42 -12.03 3.38
CA ILE A 194 -1.29 -11.54 4.18
C ILE A 194 -1.82 -10.75 5.39
N ARG A 195 -1.59 -11.29 6.59
CA ARG A 195 -2.04 -10.69 7.85
C ARG A 195 -0.97 -9.76 8.40
N VAL A 196 -1.12 -8.46 8.17
CA VAL A 196 -0.18 -7.44 8.60
C VAL A 196 -0.68 -6.77 9.89
N PRO A 197 0.15 -6.67 10.94
CA PRO A 197 -0.22 -5.98 12.18
C PRO A 197 -0.72 -4.56 11.91
N TYR A 198 -1.69 -4.07 12.69
CA TYR A 198 -2.29 -2.72 12.57
C TYR A 198 -3.11 -2.45 11.31
N LEU A 199 -3.08 -3.35 10.30
CA LEU A 199 -3.88 -3.21 9.08
C LEU A 199 -5.18 -4.03 9.11
N LYS A 200 -5.56 -4.56 10.27
CA LYS A 200 -6.84 -5.28 10.44
C LYS A 200 -8.03 -4.36 10.16
N ASN A 201 -8.97 -4.83 9.34
CA ASN A 201 -10.13 -4.09 8.83
C ASN A 201 -9.73 -2.85 7.97
N VAL A 202 -8.54 -2.80 7.43
CA VAL A 202 -8.06 -1.71 6.57
C VAL A 202 -8.06 -2.15 5.12
N ILE A 203 -8.59 -1.32 4.21
CA ILE A 203 -8.33 -1.42 2.78
C ILE A 203 -7.25 -0.42 2.38
N THR A 204 -6.30 -0.84 1.57
CA THR A 204 -5.19 -0.01 1.09
C THR A 204 -5.36 0.35 -0.38
N ASP A 205 -4.96 1.57 -0.77
CA ASP A 205 -4.94 2.01 -2.17
C ASP A 205 -3.74 2.94 -2.44
N THR A 206 -3.27 2.94 -3.67
CA THR A 206 -2.01 3.57 -4.10
C THR A 206 -2.22 4.50 -5.29
N HIS A 207 -1.21 5.36 -5.57
CA HIS A 207 -1.25 6.28 -6.70
C HIS A 207 -2.49 7.19 -6.68
N LEU A 208 -2.87 7.75 -5.52
CA LEU A 208 -4.13 8.46 -5.37
C LEU A 208 -4.23 9.71 -6.25
N ASP A 209 -3.11 10.39 -6.46
CA ASP A 209 -2.98 11.62 -7.26
C ASP A 209 -2.70 11.37 -8.74
N ARG A 210 -2.43 10.10 -9.14
CA ARG A 210 -2.02 9.78 -10.50
C ARG A 210 -3.13 9.97 -11.50
N VAL A 211 -2.83 10.78 -12.52
CA VAL A 211 -3.66 10.98 -13.72
C VAL A 211 -2.83 10.65 -14.96
N ASN A 212 -3.36 9.87 -15.88
CA ASN A 212 -2.73 9.56 -17.16
C ASN A 212 -3.77 9.30 -18.25
N ARG A 213 -3.35 9.06 -19.50
CA ARG A 213 -4.27 8.82 -20.64
C ARG A 213 -5.24 7.65 -20.42
N ASN A 214 -4.84 6.62 -19.68
CA ASN A 214 -5.67 5.45 -19.41
C ASN A 214 -6.52 5.61 -18.15
N ASN A 215 -6.16 6.56 -17.28
CA ASN A 215 -6.89 6.91 -16.08
C ASN A 215 -6.88 8.44 -15.94
N PRO A 216 -7.85 9.15 -16.52
CA PRO A 216 -7.89 10.61 -16.52
C PRO A 216 -8.34 11.20 -15.17
N GLU A 217 -8.59 10.39 -14.17
CA GLU A 217 -9.11 10.77 -12.87
C GLU A 217 -8.14 10.36 -11.76
N THR A 218 -8.07 11.18 -10.71
CA THR A 218 -7.40 10.81 -9.46
C THR A 218 -8.15 9.66 -8.77
N ARG A 219 -7.47 8.93 -7.88
CA ARG A 219 -8.05 7.75 -7.22
C ARG A 219 -8.69 8.03 -5.86
N TYR A 220 -8.85 9.31 -5.47
CA TYR A 220 -9.52 9.64 -4.20
C TYR A 220 -10.97 9.16 -4.14
N GLY A 221 -11.72 9.32 -5.25
CA GLY A 221 -13.07 8.76 -5.36
C GLY A 221 -13.07 7.23 -5.37
N ARG A 222 -12.01 6.61 -5.92
CA ARG A 222 -11.87 5.15 -5.93
C ARG A 222 -11.73 4.59 -4.51
N ILE A 223 -10.79 5.08 -3.72
CA ILE A 223 -10.61 4.58 -2.35
C ILE A 223 -11.85 4.85 -1.46
N PHE A 224 -12.53 5.99 -1.67
CA PHE A 224 -13.79 6.28 -0.98
C PHE A 224 -14.88 5.27 -1.37
N GLY A 225 -15.02 4.98 -2.66
CA GLY A 225 -15.98 3.99 -3.16
C GLY A 225 -15.66 2.56 -2.72
N LEU A 226 -14.37 2.19 -2.68
CA LEU A 226 -13.90 0.89 -2.17
C LEU A 226 -14.24 0.76 -0.67
N LEU A 227 -13.98 1.79 0.14
CA LEU A 227 -14.35 1.82 1.55
C LEU A 227 -15.88 1.67 1.72
N ALA A 228 -16.67 2.39 0.93
CA ALA A 228 -18.13 2.29 0.97
C ALA A 228 -18.63 0.87 0.67
N ARG A 229 -18.00 0.18 -0.31
CA ARG A 229 -18.31 -1.21 -0.63
C ARG A 229 -17.97 -2.15 0.50
N VAL A 230 -16.77 -2.06 1.09
CA VAL A 230 -16.39 -2.91 2.22
C VAL A 230 -17.32 -2.68 3.41
N VAL A 231 -17.67 -1.44 3.71
CA VAL A 231 -18.63 -1.10 4.78
C VAL A 231 -20.00 -1.72 4.51
N TYR A 232 -20.51 -1.62 3.29
CA TYR A 232 -21.78 -2.20 2.88
C TYR A 232 -21.75 -3.73 2.96
N ASP A 233 -20.75 -4.37 2.35
CA ASP A 233 -20.64 -5.84 2.25
C ASP A 233 -20.47 -6.49 3.63
N THR A 234 -19.81 -5.81 4.57
CA THR A 234 -19.56 -6.31 5.92
C THR A 234 -20.61 -5.83 6.94
N ASN A 235 -21.39 -4.82 6.59
CA ASN A 235 -22.30 -4.09 7.52
C ASN A 235 -21.57 -3.62 8.80
N ARG A 236 -20.33 -3.10 8.67
CA ARG A 236 -19.49 -2.68 9.81
C ARG A 236 -19.02 -1.24 9.65
N LEU A 237 -19.10 -0.47 10.73
CA LEU A 237 -18.55 0.88 10.82
C LEU A 237 -17.05 0.92 11.19
N GLY A 238 -16.51 -0.17 11.75
CA GLY A 238 -15.10 -0.31 12.12
C GLY A 238 -14.21 -0.76 10.96
N VAL A 239 -14.46 -0.24 9.76
CA VAL A 239 -13.65 -0.42 8.56
C VAL A 239 -12.94 0.89 8.25
N PHE A 240 -11.70 0.77 7.83
CA PHE A 240 -10.79 1.88 7.58
C PHE A 240 -10.18 1.78 6.19
N ALA A 241 -9.59 2.89 5.72
CA ALA A 241 -8.76 2.84 4.52
C ALA A 241 -7.49 3.65 4.70
N ILE A 242 -6.41 3.23 4.04
CA ILE A 242 -5.15 3.98 3.93
C ILE A 242 -4.84 4.15 2.46
N GLY A 243 -4.76 5.40 2.01
CA GLY A 243 -4.41 5.74 0.64
C GLY A 243 -3.18 6.61 0.56
N LEU A 244 -2.31 6.33 -0.40
CA LEU A 244 -1.06 7.06 -0.60
C LEU A 244 -0.98 7.64 -2.01
N GLU A 245 -0.52 8.88 -2.10
CA GLU A 245 -0.08 9.50 -3.34
C GLU A 245 1.25 8.92 -3.81
N GLU A 246 1.60 9.13 -5.08
CA GLU A 246 2.90 8.71 -5.62
C GLU A 246 4.05 9.39 -4.87
N GLY A 247 5.08 8.62 -4.49
CA GLY A 247 6.21 9.11 -3.73
C GLY A 247 5.93 9.41 -2.25
N ALA A 248 4.76 9.04 -1.73
CA ALA A 248 4.47 9.01 -0.31
C ALA A 248 4.88 7.66 0.31
N PHE A 249 5.44 7.71 1.51
CA PHE A 249 5.87 6.55 2.29
C PHE A 249 5.28 6.64 3.70
N VAL A 250 4.56 5.63 4.14
CA VAL A 250 4.05 5.54 5.52
C VAL A 250 4.83 4.49 6.29
N ALA A 251 5.60 4.92 7.26
CA ALA A 251 6.36 4.05 8.15
C ALA A 251 5.58 3.85 9.46
N ILE A 252 5.14 2.62 9.72
CA ILE A 252 4.40 2.22 10.92
C ILE A 252 5.34 1.42 11.80
N ASP A 253 5.59 1.90 13.01
CA ASP A 253 6.51 1.26 13.95
C ASP A 253 5.86 0.06 14.68
N GLU A 254 6.64 -0.59 15.55
CA GLU A 254 6.22 -1.75 16.35
C GLU A 254 5.14 -1.44 17.38
N LYS A 255 4.77 -0.16 17.54
CA LYS A 255 3.69 0.30 18.42
C LYS A 255 2.43 0.68 17.64
N GLY A 256 2.48 0.62 16.30
CA GLY A 256 1.38 1.02 15.42
C GLY A 256 1.30 2.52 15.16
N ILE A 257 2.39 3.25 15.40
CA ILE A 257 2.48 4.68 15.15
C ILE A 257 3.04 4.92 13.76
N ALA A 258 2.28 5.65 12.94
CA ALA A 258 2.65 6.00 11.58
C ALA A 258 3.29 7.39 11.49
N LYS A 259 4.33 7.51 10.65
CA LYS A 259 4.90 8.74 10.13
C LYS A 259 4.89 8.72 8.61
N VAL A 260 4.82 9.90 7.99
CA VAL A 260 4.76 10.04 6.53
C VAL A 260 6.00 10.72 6.01
N PHE A 261 6.72 10.02 5.12
CA PHE A 261 7.88 10.55 4.41
C PHE A 261 7.49 10.95 2.98
N GLY A 262 8.18 11.92 2.45
CA GLY A 262 8.04 12.47 1.12
C GLY A 262 9.10 13.55 0.90
N ASN A 263 9.05 14.28 -0.21
CA ASN A 263 10.11 15.26 -0.51
C ASN A 263 9.92 16.62 0.15
N GLY A 264 8.78 16.89 0.79
CA GLY A 264 8.46 18.20 1.37
C GLY A 264 8.14 19.28 0.32
N GLU A 265 8.06 18.93 -0.95
CA GLU A 265 7.60 19.84 -2.00
C GLU A 265 6.07 19.99 -1.88
N ASN A 266 5.57 21.21 -1.97
CA ASN A 266 4.19 21.63 -1.62
C ASN A 266 3.03 20.97 -2.39
N LYS A 267 3.24 19.86 -3.12
CA LYS A 267 2.18 19.16 -3.87
C LYS A 267 2.53 17.68 -4.03
N GLY A 268 1.58 16.85 -3.65
CA GLY A 268 1.70 15.40 -3.75
C GLY A 268 2.49 14.79 -2.57
N GLN A 269 2.49 13.46 -2.52
CA GLN A 269 3.18 12.66 -1.49
C GLN A 269 2.51 12.72 -0.11
N ASP A 270 1.21 12.87 -0.13
CA ASP A 270 0.38 12.83 1.07
C ASP A 270 -0.11 11.41 1.35
N ALA A 271 -0.32 11.13 2.63
CA ALA A 271 -1.02 9.93 3.08
C ALA A 271 -2.37 10.31 3.68
N TYR A 272 -3.36 9.46 3.43
CA TYR A 272 -4.75 9.64 3.83
C TYR A 272 -5.20 8.45 4.66
N PHE A 273 -5.69 8.71 5.88
CA PHE A 273 -6.24 7.74 6.80
C PHE A 273 -7.75 7.97 6.92
N LEU A 274 -8.54 7.08 6.32
CA LEU A 274 -9.98 7.22 6.20
C LEU A 274 -10.70 6.34 7.22
N GLN A 275 -11.71 6.89 7.88
CA GLN A 275 -12.58 6.17 8.81
C GLN A 275 -14.03 6.59 8.63
N THR A 276 -14.97 5.66 8.80
CA THR A 276 -16.40 6.00 8.82
C THR A 276 -16.70 7.00 9.93
N ASN A 277 -17.62 7.93 9.68
CA ASN A 277 -18.04 8.90 10.70
C ASN A 277 -19.37 8.49 11.33
N GLY A 278 -19.46 7.24 11.77
CA GLY A 278 -20.60 6.72 12.53
C GLY A 278 -21.86 6.39 11.72
N THR A 279 -21.77 6.45 10.37
CA THR A 279 -22.91 6.13 9.49
C THR A 279 -22.53 5.15 8.40
N LEU A 280 -23.48 4.33 8.00
CA LEU A 280 -23.41 3.56 6.75
C LEU A 280 -23.72 4.46 5.55
N PRO A 281 -23.29 4.09 4.35
CA PRO A 281 -23.77 4.75 3.12
C PRO A 281 -25.31 4.70 3.02
N GLU A 282 -25.90 5.80 2.60
CA GLU A 282 -27.35 5.91 2.41
C GLU A 282 -27.84 5.11 1.19
N GLN A 283 -27.00 4.98 0.15
CA GLN A 283 -27.31 4.18 -1.04
C GLN A 283 -26.07 3.49 -1.59
N VAL A 284 -26.10 2.15 -1.58
CA VAL A 284 -25.13 1.27 -2.27
C VAL A 284 -25.93 0.23 -3.03
N GLU A 285 -26.30 0.54 -4.26
CA GLU A 285 -27.16 -0.30 -5.09
C GLU A 285 -26.56 -0.48 -6.48
N ARG A 286 -26.88 -1.63 -7.11
CA ARG A 286 -26.45 -1.90 -8.49
C ARG A 286 -27.06 -0.88 -9.46
N ASP A 287 -26.22 -0.38 -10.36
CA ASP A 287 -26.59 0.57 -11.42
C ASP A 287 -27.21 1.88 -10.91
N LYS A 288 -26.89 2.23 -9.64
CA LYS A 288 -27.24 3.52 -9.03
C LYS A 288 -25.99 4.20 -8.49
N PRO A 289 -25.97 5.54 -8.48
CA PRO A 289 -24.91 6.31 -7.89
C PRO A 289 -24.76 6.02 -6.39
N LEU A 290 -23.52 5.95 -5.90
CA LEU A 290 -23.24 5.92 -4.48
C LEU A 290 -23.74 7.21 -3.81
N ILE A 291 -24.49 7.08 -2.70
CA ILE A 291 -24.80 8.17 -1.79
C ILE A 291 -24.21 7.81 -0.42
N TRP A 292 -23.27 8.60 0.03
CA TRP A 292 -22.73 8.57 1.36
C TRP A 292 -22.39 10.00 1.78
N ASN A 293 -23.38 10.65 2.36
CA ASN A 293 -23.35 12.09 2.61
C ASN A 293 -23.25 12.42 4.11
N ASN A 294 -24.12 11.85 4.94
CA ASN A 294 -24.17 12.16 6.36
C ASN A 294 -24.04 13.69 6.65
N ASN A 295 -24.86 14.51 5.97
CA ASN A 295 -24.79 15.98 6.06
C ASN A 295 -23.39 16.55 5.74
N GLY A 296 -22.73 16.03 4.72
CA GLY A 296 -21.39 16.44 4.31
C GLY A 296 -20.26 15.88 5.17
N LYS A 297 -20.52 14.85 5.98
CA LYS A 297 -19.58 14.31 6.98
C LYS A 297 -19.54 12.77 6.98
N ALA A 298 -19.63 12.13 5.81
CA ALA A 298 -19.73 10.67 5.73
C ALA A 298 -18.46 9.95 6.21
N VAL A 299 -17.32 10.36 5.70
CA VAL A 299 -16.00 9.77 6.03
C VAL A 299 -15.09 10.84 6.61
N LYS A 300 -14.53 10.55 7.78
CA LYS A 300 -13.53 11.39 8.43
C LYS A 300 -12.16 10.96 7.94
N VAL A 301 -11.37 11.89 7.46
CA VAL A 301 -10.06 11.62 6.84
C VAL A 301 -8.98 12.45 7.51
N TYR A 302 -7.91 11.81 7.92
CA TYR A 302 -6.72 12.52 8.37
C TYR A 302 -5.66 12.49 7.26
N ARG A 303 -5.29 13.67 6.76
CA ARG A 303 -4.26 13.86 5.74
C ARG A 303 -2.96 14.30 6.39
N ILE A 304 -1.87 13.63 6.06
CA ILE A 304 -0.52 14.00 6.47
C ILE A 304 0.34 14.20 5.23
N ALA A 305 0.92 15.40 5.08
CA ALA A 305 1.88 15.69 4.01
C ALA A 305 3.23 15.03 4.34
N GLY A 306 3.83 14.35 3.37
CA GLY A 306 5.12 13.73 3.52
C GLY A 306 6.26 14.75 3.58
N THR A 307 7.23 14.54 4.46
CA THR A 307 8.47 15.33 4.55
C THR A 307 9.71 14.46 4.47
N PRO A 308 10.89 15.00 4.12
CA PRO A 308 12.12 14.20 4.05
C PRO A 308 12.49 13.50 5.36
N GLU A 309 12.16 14.09 6.50
CA GLU A 309 12.49 13.56 7.83
C GLU A 309 11.38 12.68 8.42
N GLY A 310 10.25 12.60 7.75
CA GLY A 310 9.04 11.97 8.24
C GLY A 310 8.23 12.90 9.14
N SER A 311 7.02 13.20 8.72
CA SER A 311 6.09 14.10 9.42
C SER A 311 4.92 13.36 10.05
N GLY A 312 4.23 14.08 10.93
CA GLY A 312 2.99 13.66 11.54
C GLY A 312 3.15 12.53 12.57
N HIS A 313 2.03 12.20 13.11
CA HIS A 313 1.79 11.08 14.02
C HIS A 313 0.37 10.62 13.79
N PHE A 314 0.19 9.33 13.52
CA PHE A 314 -1.13 8.72 13.43
C PHE A 314 -1.09 7.36 14.13
N ASP A 315 -1.91 7.18 15.17
CA ASP A 315 -1.98 5.93 15.90
C ASP A 315 -3.03 4.99 15.28
N LEU A 316 -2.57 3.89 14.67
CA LEU A 316 -3.45 2.89 14.07
C LEU A 316 -4.17 2.00 15.11
N ASN A 317 -3.78 2.02 16.38
CA ASN A 317 -4.58 1.38 17.44
C ASN A 317 -5.78 2.24 17.85
N ASN A 318 -5.62 3.56 17.71
CA ASN A 318 -6.61 4.56 18.04
C ASN A 318 -6.70 5.60 16.92
N TRP A 319 -7.50 5.34 15.92
CA TRP A 319 -7.67 6.16 14.70
C TRP A 319 -8.11 7.62 14.96
N SER A 320 -8.14 8.05 16.19
CA SER A 320 -8.41 9.44 16.60
C SER A 320 -7.20 10.19 17.15
N ASP A 321 -6.13 9.50 17.57
CA ASP A 321 -4.89 10.14 18.02
C ASP A 321 -3.97 10.44 16.81
N ALA A 322 -3.97 11.71 16.42
CA ALA A 322 -3.27 12.17 15.23
C ALA A 322 -2.75 13.60 15.40
N LYS A 323 -1.53 13.89 14.88
CA LYS A 323 -0.86 15.21 14.97
C LYS A 323 -0.08 15.51 13.69
N GLY A 324 0.08 16.79 13.38
CA GLY A 324 0.91 17.27 12.27
C GLY A 324 0.29 17.10 10.89
N GLY A 325 -1.02 16.87 10.83
CA GLY A 325 -1.80 16.79 9.60
C GLY A 325 -3.09 17.59 9.71
N THR A 326 -4.03 17.31 8.83
CA THR A 326 -5.30 18.03 8.72
C THR A 326 -6.45 17.05 8.65
N TRP A 327 -7.52 17.28 9.40
CA TRP A 327 -8.76 16.55 9.29
C TRP A 327 -9.61 17.08 8.15
N GLU A 328 -10.19 16.16 7.37
CA GLU A 328 -11.13 16.43 6.28
C GLU A 328 -12.41 15.58 6.45
N TYR A 329 -13.49 16.04 5.82
CA TYR A 329 -14.67 15.22 5.55
C TYR A 329 -14.77 14.92 4.05
N TRP A 330 -14.94 13.65 3.71
CA TRP A 330 -15.23 13.21 2.36
C TRP A 330 -16.65 12.65 2.30
N PHE A 331 -17.37 12.99 1.24
CA PHE A 331 -18.75 12.57 1.05
C PHE A 331 -19.17 12.63 -0.42
N THR A 332 -20.30 11.99 -0.77
CA THR A 332 -20.95 12.18 -2.06
C THR A 332 -22.46 12.25 -1.90
N ASN A 333 -23.07 13.23 -2.61
CA ASN A 333 -24.54 13.39 -2.70
C ASN A 333 -25.16 12.58 -3.84
N GLY A 334 -24.34 11.84 -4.60
CA GLY A 334 -24.75 11.02 -5.73
C GLY A 334 -23.66 10.96 -6.79
N GLY A 335 -22.97 9.83 -6.83
CA GLY A 335 -21.94 9.53 -7.82
C GLY A 335 -20.72 10.43 -7.79
N TYR A 336 -19.96 10.41 -8.88
CA TYR A 336 -18.70 11.15 -9.01
C TYR A 336 -18.87 12.66 -8.99
N SER A 337 -19.86 13.20 -9.67
CA SER A 337 -20.13 14.65 -9.70
C SER A 337 -20.50 15.21 -8.32
N GLY A 338 -21.06 14.40 -7.45
CA GLY A 338 -21.40 14.75 -6.07
C GLY A 338 -20.27 14.57 -5.05
N PHE A 339 -19.13 13.98 -5.46
CA PHE A 339 -18.01 13.70 -4.55
C PHE A 339 -17.29 14.99 -4.16
N LYS A 340 -17.09 15.18 -2.85
CA LYS A 340 -16.45 16.35 -2.24
C LYS A 340 -15.49 15.96 -1.14
N ARG A 341 -14.45 16.78 -0.96
CA ARG A 341 -13.48 16.72 0.12
C ARG A 341 -13.39 18.10 0.76
N HIS A 342 -13.65 18.20 2.04
CA HIS A 342 -13.67 19.48 2.78
C HIS A 342 -12.77 19.41 4.00
N THR A 343 -11.87 20.38 4.16
CA THR A 343 -11.07 20.56 5.37
C THR A 343 -11.98 20.93 6.55
N MET A 344 -11.76 20.30 7.70
CA MET A 344 -12.42 20.69 8.94
C MET A 344 -11.80 22.00 9.44
N ASN A 345 -12.52 23.12 9.36
CA ASN A 345 -12.09 24.36 9.97
C ASN A 345 -12.37 24.33 11.48
N GLU A 346 -11.37 24.68 12.29
CA GLU A 346 -11.50 24.82 13.74
C GLU A 346 -12.45 25.96 14.19
N SER A 347 -12.88 26.83 13.27
CA SER A 347 -13.85 27.90 13.52
C SER A 347 -14.95 27.85 12.49
N GLY A 348 -16.20 27.72 12.95
CA GLY A 348 -17.39 27.68 12.10
C GLY A 348 -17.56 28.97 11.28
N ASN A 349 -16.92 29.04 10.12
CA ASN A 349 -17.23 30.00 9.10
C ASN A 349 -17.20 29.34 7.72
N LYS A 350 -18.19 29.73 6.92
CA LYS A 350 -18.54 29.14 5.63
C LYS A 350 -17.47 29.40 4.56
N ASP A 351 -17.35 28.42 3.66
CA ASP A 351 -16.96 28.55 2.27
C ASP A 351 -15.51 28.96 1.95
N ASN A 352 -14.66 27.94 1.73
CA ASN A 352 -13.70 28.04 0.64
C ASN A 352 -13.69 26.71 -0.14
N GLN A 353 -14.36 26.74 -1.29
CA GLN A 353 -14.31 25.69 -2.30
C GLN A 353 -12.93 25.76 -2.97
N ASP A 354 -12.09 24.79 -2.70
CA ASP A 354 -10.87 24.60 -3.51
C ASP A 354 -11.20 23.66 -4.68
N HIS A 355 -11.59 24.25 -5.79
CA HIS A 355 -11.75 23.58 -7.07
C HIS A 355 -10.37 23.31 -7.67
N ARG A 356 -9.75 22.15 -7.36
CA ARG A 356 -8.47 21.77 -7.95
C ARG A 356 -8.53 20.56 -8.88
N ASP A 357 -9.70 20.16 -9.36
CA ASP A 357 -9.84 18.97 -10.19
C ASP A 357 -9.84 19.22 -11.71
N HIS A 358 -9.59 20.45 -12.16
CA HIS A 358 -9.45 20.73 -13.60
C HIS A 358 -8.15 21.47 -13.89
N LYS A 359 -7.13 20.75 -14.29
CA LYS A 359 -6.09 21.27 -15.17
C LYS A 359 -6.34 20.77 -16.58
N ASP A 360 -6.86 21.66 -17.41
CA ASP A 360 -6.77 21.55 -18.85
C ASP A 360 -5.30 21.40 -19.25
N TYR A 361 -4.92 20.24 -19.71
CA TYR A 361 -3.73 20.08 -20.50
C TYR A 361 -4.09 20.47 -21.92
N LYS A 362 -3.79 21.71 -22.31
CA LYS A 362 -3.60 22.09 -23.69
C LYS A 362 -2.16 21.83 -24.07
N ASP A 363 -2.02 21.06 -25.17
CA ASP A 363 -0.87 20.74 -26.03
C ASP A 363 0.23 19.87 -25.41
#